data_c9b0b7df946c917a49c5ebfbb6e3960f
#
_entry.id   c9b0b7df946c917a49c5ebfbb6e3960f
#
_cell.length_a   1.000
_cell.length_b   1.000
_cell.length_c   1.000
_cell.angle_alpha   90.00
_cell.angle_beta   90.00
_cell.angle_gamma   90.00
#
_symmetry.space_group_name_H-M   'P 1'
#
loop_
_entity.id
_entity.type
_entity.pdbx_description
1 polymer ?
#
loop_
_entity_poly.entity_id
_entity_poly.type
_entity_poly.pdbx_seq_one_letter_code
_entity_poly.pdbx_strand_id
1 'polypeptide(L)'
;MMLGMARRAGVPVALHFDHGFTPELVEEAIRLGFSSVMYDCSMLPFEENVRRTREMTTKAHAAGCSLEAEIGHVGSNGSAEEAVAKTIYTQPQDALRFAAESGCDALAVAIGTAHGVYAEKPVLNLDCLASIAGACSTPLVLHGGSGLSDDDFRACVAGGISKINIFTHNNLTAARAAHTHFTESVGAFELMPFITCLLYTSDAADD
;
A
#
# COMPACT_ATOMS: atom_id res chain seq x y z
N MET A 1 4.95 19.61 7.02
CA MET A 1 3.97 19.27 8.07
C MET A 1 4.15 17.80 8.50
N MET A 2 3.94 16.80 7.65
CA MET A 2 3.99 15.37 7.99
C MET A 2 5.30 14.91 8.64
N LEU A 3 6.47 15.30 8.09
CA LEU A 3 7.78 15.01 8.72
C LEU A 3 7.90 15.56 10.14
N GLY A 4 7.34 16.75 10.40
CA GLY A 4 7.32 17.33 11.73
C GLY A 4 6.42 16.57 12.71
N MET A 5 5.33 15.99 12.23
CA MET A 5 4.44 15.13 13.03
C MET A 5 5.12 13.80 13.31
N ALA A 6 5.68 13.14 12.30
CA ALA A 6 6.42 11.88 12.44
C ALA A 6 7.54 11.99 13.48
N ARG A 7 8.31 13.09 13.47
CA ARG A 7 9.41 13.32 14.44
C ARG A 7 8.93 13.53 15.89
N ARG A 8 7.66 13.91 16.10
CA ARG A 8 7.09 14.12 17.44
C ARG A 8 6.26 12.95 17.94
N ALA A 9 6.04 11.95 17.08
CA ALA A 9 5.30 10.75 17.46
C ALA A 9 6.06 9.96 18.55
N GLY A 10 5.33 9.42 19.50
CA GLY A 10 5.87 8.54 20.55
C GLY A 10 6.15 7.10 20.09
N VAL A 11 5.93 6.83 18.81
CA VAL A 11 6.12 5.53 18.14
C VAL A 11 6.96 5.71 16.88
N PRO A 12 7.61 4.66 16.38
CA PRO A 12 8.28 4.72 15.09
C PRO A 12 7.31 5.05 13.96
N VAL A 13 7.62 6.07 13.15
CA VAL A 13 6.81 6.49 12.00
C VAL A 13 7.70 6.56 10.76
N ALA A 14 7.34 5.83 9.70
CA ALA A 14 7.91 5.97 8.38
C ALA A 14 7.00 6.85 7.52
N LEU A 15 7.55 7.88 6.88
CA LEU A 15 6.85 8.61 5.85
C LEU A 15 7.05 7.86 4.54
N HIS A 16 5.98 7.25 4.02
CA HIS A 16 5.99 6.41 2.84
C HIS A 16 5.29 7.10 1.66
N PHE A 17 5.90 7.07 0.48
CA PHE A 17 5.30 7.48 -0.78
C PHE A 17 4.76 6.26 -1.51
N ASP A 18 3.43 6.13 -1.53
CA ASP A 18 2.72 4.98 -2.06
C ASP A 18 2.45 5.15 -3.58
N HIS A 19 2.66 4.09 -4.36
CA HIS A 19 2.44 4.02 -5.81
C HIS A 19 3.06 5.16 -6.65
N GLY A 20 4.37 5.28 -6.64
CA GLY A 20 5.08 6.11 -7.61
C GLY A 20 5.16 5.42 -8.97
N PHE A 21 4.44 5.92 -9.97
CA PHE A 21 4.39 5.31 -11.32
C PHE A 21 5.49 5.81 -12.25
N THR A 22 6.19 6.89 -11.90
CA THR A 22 7.31 7.41 -12.69
C THR A 22 8.55 7.61 -11.85
N PRO A 23 9.76 7.46 -12.45
CA PRO A 23 11.00 7.67 -11.73
C PRO A 23 11.09 9.06 -11.10
N GLU A 24 10.61 10.09 -11.82
CA GLU A 24 10.67 11.49 -11.39
C GLU A 24 9.88 11.74 -10.11
N LEU A 25 8.70 11.13 -9.98
CA LEU A 25 7.88 11.25 -8.77
C LEU A 25 8.53 10.57 -7.57
N VAL A 26 9.13 9.39 -7.78
CA VAL A 26 9.83 8.66 -6.72
C VAL A 26 11.08 9.41 -6.27
N GLU A 27 11.88 9.90 -7.21
CA GLU A 27 13.08 10.71 -6.92
C GLU A 27 12.71 12.02 -6.19
N GLU A 28 11.61 12.65 -6.56
CA GLU A 28 11.10 13.85 -5.87
C GLU A 28 10.69 13.52 -4.44
N ALA A 29 9.98 12.40 -4.20
CA ALA A 29 9.63 11.97 -2.86
C ALA A 29 10.88 11.73 -1.99
N ILE A 30 11.90 11.07 -2.53
CA ILE A 30 13.19 10.88 -1.86
C ILE A 30 13.80 12.25 -1.51
N ARG A 31 13.84 13.20 -2.46
CA ARG A 31 14.37 14.54 -2.26
C ARG A 31 13.60 15.33 -1.19
N LEU A 32 12.29 15.12 -1.09
CA LEU A 32 11.43 15.74 -0.08
C LEU A 32 11.58 15.14 1.33
N GLY A 33 12.36 14.05 1.48
CA GLY A 33 12.69 13.45 2.76
C GLY A 33 11.74 12.34 3.19
N PHE A 34 11.08 11.68 2.26
CA PHE A 34 10.40 10.42 2.55
C PHE A 34 11.43 9.38 2.97
N SER A 35 11.12 8.62 4.01
CA SER A 35 11.98 7.56 4.52
C SER A 35 11.76 6.22 3.82
N SER A 36 10.65 6.10 3.10
CA SER A 36 10.27 4.94 2.31
C SER A 36 9.52 5.39 1.06
N VAL A 37 9.74 4.74 -0.06
CA VAL A 37 9.06 5.02 -1.33
C VAL A 37 8.67 3.71 -2.01
N MET A 38 7.58 3.74 -2.76
CA MET A 38 7.21 2.65 -3.65
C MET A 38 7.40 3.07 -5.11
N TYR A 39 8.07 2.21 -5.89
CA TYR A 39 8.14 2.35 -7.33
C TYR A 39 7.33 1.23 -7.98
N ASP A 40 6.16 1.59 -8.50
CA ASP A 40 5.22 0.63 -9.07
C ASP A 40 5.42 0.48 -10.57
N CYS A 41 6.06 -0.60 -10.96
CA CYS A 41 6.26 -1.06 -12.32
C CYS A 41 5.50 -2.36 -12.63
N SER A 42 4.49 -2.72 -11.82
CA SER A 42 3.77 -4.01 -11.89
C SER A 42 3.07 -4.24 -13.24
N MET A 43 2.73 -3.17 -13.95
CA MET A 43 2.13 -3.22 -15.29
C MET A 43 3.13 -3.54 -16.40
N LEU A 44 4.44 -3.51 -16.12
CA LEU A 44 5.48 -3.80 -17.10
C LEU A 44 5.78 -5.31 -17.17
N PRO A 45 6.36 -5.80 -18.28
CA PRO A 45 6.91 -7.15 -18.31
C PRO A 45 7.91 -7.38 -17.17
N PHE A 46 7.95 -8.61 -16.63
CA PHE A 46 8.74 -8.97 -15.45
C PHE A 46 10.18 -8.45 -15.50
N GLU A 47 10.90 -8.71 -16.58
CA GLU A 47 12.32 -8.30 -16.72
C GLU A 47 12.51 -6.79 -16.67
N GLU A 48 11.58 -6.05 -17.27
CA GLU A 48 11.62 -4.59 -17.26
C GLU A 48 11.24 -4.03 -15.88
N ASN A 49 10.27 -4.64 -15.19
CA ASN A 49 9.95 -4.31 -13.81
C ASN A 49 11.17 -4.53 -12.90
N VAL A 50 11.82 -5.70 -12.97
CA VAL A 50 13.05 -6.01 -12.21
C VAL A 50 14.13 -4.98 -12.48
N ARG A 51 14.40 -4.67 -13.77
CA ARG A 51 15.46 -3.73 -14.15
C ARG A 51 15.22 -2.33 -13.58
N ARG A 52 14.02 -1.79 -13.77
CA ARG A 52 13.65 -0.45 -13.30
C ARG A 52 13.63 -0.37 -11.77
N THR A 53 13.07 -1.38 -11.12
CA THR A 53 13.05 -1.46 -9.66
C THR A 53 14.47 -1.48 -9.09
N ARG A 54 15.38 -2.27 -9.65
CA ARG A 54 16.80 -2.32 -9.23
C ARG A 54 17.47 -0.96 -9.35
N GLU A 55 17.27 -0.26 -10.45
CA GLU A 55 17.83 1.09 -10.67
C GLU A 55 17.30 2.06 -9.60
N MET A 56 16.01 2.01 -9.31
CA MET A 56 15.40 2.88 -8.28
C MET A 56 15.82 2.46 -6.86
N THR A 57 15.94 1.16 -6.57
CA THR A 57 16.46 0.65 -5.29
C THR A 57 17.85 1.23 -5.01
N THR A 58 18.74 1.22 -6.02
CA THR A 58 20.08 1.79 -5.88
C THR A 58 20.04 3.27 -5.52
N LYS A 59 19.15 4.05 -6.15
CA LYS A 59 18.98 5.49 -5.86
C LYS A 59 18.39 5.72 -4.47
N ALA A 60 17.36 4.96 -4.09
CA ALA A 60 16.73 5.05 -2.78
C ALA A 60 17.73 4.73 -1.66
N HIS A 61 18.46 3.64 -1.77
CA HIS A 61 19.49 3.23 -0.80
C HIS A 61 20.61 4.26 -0.67
N ALA A 62 21.06 4.87 -1.78
CA ALA A 62 22.06 5.95 -1.75
C ALA A 62 21.57 7.17 -0.94
N ALA A 63 20.27 7.37 -0.83
CA ALA A 63 19.65 8.44 -0.04
C ALA A 63 19.22 7.99 1.37
N GLY A 64 19.46 6.73 1.77
CA GLY A 64 19.02 6.18 3.04
C GLY A 64 17.50 5.94 3.12
N CYS A 65 16.86 5.77 1.97
CA CYS A 65 15.43 5.52 1.83
C CYS A 65 15.19 4.05 1.46
N SER A 66 14.18 3.41 2.03
CA SER A 66 13.77 2.06 1.64
C SER A 66 12.87 2.09 0.42
N LEU A 67 12.96 1.02 -0.40
CA LEU A 67 12.14 0.86 -1.60
C LEU A 67 11.18 -0.33 -1.46
N GLU A 68 9.90 -0.06 -1.72
CA GLU A 68 8.86 -1.05 -1.95
C GLU A 68 8.61 -1.22 -3.45
N ALA A 69 8.33 -2.43 -3.88
CA ALA A 69 7.96 -2.75 -5.25
C ALA A 69 6.75 -3.68 -5.29
N GLU A 70 6.16 -3.87 -6.47
CA GLU A 70 5.02 -4.76 -6.67
C GLU A 70 5.27 -5.76 -7.79
N ILE A 71 4.83 -6.99 -7.56
CA ILE A 71 4.83 -8.07 -8.55
C ILE A 71 3.48 -8.78 -8.59
N GLY A 72 3.01 -9.07 -9.80
CA GLY A 72 1.63 -9.48 -9.99
C GLY A 72 0.73 -8.27 -9.73
N HIS A 73 0.00 -7.79 -10.69
CA HIS A 73 -0.74 -6.54 -10.55
C HIS A 73 -1.91 -6.69 -9.56
N VAL A 74 -1.95 -5.84 -8.52
CA VAL A 74 -3.11 -5.68 -7.64
C VAL A 74 -4.09 -4.74 -8.35
N GLY A 75 -5.12 -5.33 -8.99
CA GLY A 75 -6.11 -4.58 -9.78
C GLY A 75 -6.91 -3.58 -8.95
N SER A 76 -7.64 -2.68 -9.62
CA SER A 76 -8.64 -1.82 -8.97
C SER A 76 -10.07 -2.30 -9.28
N ASN A 77 -10.97 -2.22 -8.31
CA ASN A 77 -12.37 -2.56 -8.50
C ASN A 77 -13.06 -1.45 -9.31
N GLY A 78 -13.27 -1.63 -10.61
CA GLY A 78 -14.02 -0.64 -11.41
C GLY A 78 -13.93 -0.72 -12.92
N SER A 79 -13.03 -1.48 -13.53
CA SER A 79 -12.99 -1.65 -14.98
C SER A 79 -13.16 -3.10 -15.44
N ALA A 80 -13.74 -3.30 -16.63
CA ALA A 80 -13.92 -4.63 -17.23
C ALA A 80 -12.58 -5.30 -17.59
N GLU A 81 -11.53 -4.52 -17.86
CA GLU A 81 -10.16 -4.99 -18.12
C GLU A 81 -9.51 -5.53 -16.84
N GLU A 82 -9.86 -4.99 -15.67
CA GLU A 82 -9.35 -5.40 -14.36
C GLU A 82 -10.02 -6.67 -13.83
N ALA A 83 -11.19 -7.05 -14.33
CA ALA A 83 -11.81 -8.34 -13.98
C ALA A 83 -10.96 -9.54 -14.45
N VAL A 84 -10.13 -9.37 -15.49
CA VAL A 84 -9.18 -10.37 -15.97
C VAL A 84 -7.93 -10.41 -15.07
N ALA A 85 -7.50 -9.27 -14.51
CA ALA A 85 -6.38 -9.18 -13.57
C ALA A 85 -6.67 -9.84 -12.20
N LYS A 86 -7.94 -10.01 -11.84
CA LYS A 86 -8.36 -10.70 -10.59
C LYS A 86 -7.87 -12.14 -10.44
N THR A 87 -7.26 -12.73 -11.47
CA THR A 87 -6.84 -14.13 -11.48
C THR A 87 -5.32 -14.32 -11.51
N ILE A 88 -4.54 -13.26 -11.52
CA ILE A 88 -3.07 -13.39 -11.61
C ILE A 88 -2.48 -13.30 -10.20
N TYR A 89 -2.41 -14.44 -9.52
CA TYR A 89 -1.66 -14.55 -8.28
C TYR A 89 -0.15 -14.49 -8.54
N THR A 90 0.57 -13.82 -7.66
CA THR A 90 2.03 -13.84 -7.68
C THR A 90 2.55 -15.26 -7.51
N GLN A 91 3.44 -15.71 -8.40
CA GLN A 91 4.04 -17.02 -8.27
C GLN A 91 5.22 -16.98 -7.28
N PRO A 92 5.39 -17.98 -6.39
CA PRO A 92 6.47 -17.98 -5.39
C PRO A 92 7.87 -17.84 -6.00
N GLN A 93 8.13 -18.50 -7.12
CA GLN A 93 9.43 -18.44 -7.81
C GLN A 93 9.69 -17.03 -8.38
N ASP A 94 8.65 -16.38 -8.89
CA ASP A 94 8.76 -15.02 -9.42
C ASP A 94 8.99 -14.02 -8.30
N ALA A 95 8.33 -14.17 -7.15
CA ALA A 95 8.56 -13.34 -5.97
C ALA A 95 10.01 -13.46 -5.46
N LEU A 96 10.51 -14.69 -5.32
CA LEU A 96 11.89 -14.96 -4.92
C LEU A 96 12.89 -14.32 -5.89
N ARG A 97 12.72 -14.57 -7.18
CA ARG A 97 13.59 -14.04 -8.24
C ARG A 97 13.56 -12.52 -8.28
N PHE A 98 12.35 -11.95 -8.26
CA PHE A 98 12.18 -10.50 -8.28
C PHE A 98 12.88 -9.81 -7.10
N ALA A 99 12.64 -10.30 -5.88
CA ALA A 99 13.25 -9.74 -4.69
C ALA A 99 14.78 -9.82 -4.73
N ALA A 100 15.32 -10.97 -5.13
CA ALA A 100 16.77 -11.17 -5.24
C ALA A 100 17.42 -10.28 -6.31
N GLU A 101 16.76 -10.09 -7.45
CA GLU A 101 17.31 -9.34 -8.57
C GLU A 101 17.07 -7.83 -8.47
N SER A 102 15.95 -7.39 -7.90
CA SER A 102 15.64 -5.96 -7.73
C SER A 102 16.29 -5.36 -6.49
N GLY A 103 16.50 -6.16 -5.44
CA GLY A 103 17.02 -5.71 -4.15
C GLY A 103 16.06 -4.84 -3.36
N CYS A 104 14.76 -4.86 -3.65
CA CYS A 104 13.76 -4.10 -2.93
C CYS A 104 13.67 -4.53 -1.45
N ASP A 105 13.30 -3.59 -0.57
CA ASP A 105 13.21 -3.80 0.87
C ASP A 105 11.85 -4.37 1.31
N ALA A 106 10.82 -4.21 0.48
CA ALA A 106 9.49 -4.74 0.69
C ALA A 106 8.84 -5.08 -0.67
N LEU A 107 8.04 -6.13 -0.71
CA LEU A 107 7.45 -6.64 -1.94
C LEU A 107 5.94 -6.82 -1.80
N ALA A 108 5.17 -6.01 -2.51
CA ALA A 108 3.73 -6.19 -2.65
C ALA A 108 3.43 -7.35 -3.59
N VAL A 109 2.53 -8.23 -3.14
CA VAL A 109 2.17 -9.48 -3.82
C VAL A 109 0.68 -9.60 -4.03
N ALA A 110 0.26 -10.10 -5.19
CA ALA A 110 -1.13 -10.32 -5.53
C ALA A 110 -1.58 -11.70 -5.02
N ILE A 111 -2.51 -11.70 -4.06
CA ILE A 111 -3.10 -12.91 -3.47
C ILE A 111 -4.64 -12.91 -3.49
N GLY A 112 -5.24 -12.05 -4.33
CA GLY A 112 -6.70 -11.96 -4.51
C GLY A 112 -7.33 -10.69 -3.97
N THR A 113 -6.55 -9.75 -3.46
CA THR A 113 -7.00 -8.39 -3.11
C THR A 113 -7.04 -7.47 -4.33
N ALA A 114 -7.81 -6.38 -4.24
CA ALA A 114 -7.86 -5.32 -5.23
C ALA A 114 -8.05 -3.96 -4.53
N HIS A 115 -7.61 -2.88 -5.17
CA HIS A 115 -7.84 -1.52 -4.68
C HIS A 115 -9.32 -1.10 -4.87
N GLY A 116 -9.81 -0.24 -3.98
CA GLY A 116 -11.16 0.31 -4.07
C GLY A 116 -12.18 -0.38 -3.16
N VAL A 117 -13.46 -0.16 -3.46
CA VAL A 117 -14.58 -0.76 -2.73
C VAL A 117 -14.90 -2.13 -3.30
N TYR A 118 -14.89 -3.15 -2.47
CA TYR A 118 -15.29 -4.48 -2.88
C TYR A 118 -16.83 -4.55 -3.06
N ALA A 119 -17.27 -5.02 -4.24
CA ALA A 119 -18.67 -5.35 -4.47
C ALA A 119 -19.07 -6.66 -3.80
N GLU A 120 -18.12 -7.61 -3.73
CA GLU A 120 -18.26 -8.90 -3.05
C GLU A 120 -16.98 -9.14 -2.22
N LYS A 121 -17.11 -9.92 -1.14
CA LYS A 121 -15.94 -10.25 -0.30
C LYS A 121 -14.85 -10.92 -1.16
N PRO A 122 -13.61 -10.42 -1.12
CA PRO A 122 -12.52 -11.05 -1.88
C PRO A 122 -12.17 -12.43 -1.32
N VAL A 123 -11.76 -13.33 -2.21
CA VAL A 123 -11.27 -14.65 -1.83
C VAL A 123 -9.74 -14.62 -1.84
N LEU A 124 -9.15 -14.68 -0.64
CA LEU A 124 -7.71 -14.65 -0.47
C LEU A 124 -7.11 -16.04 -0.69
N ASN A 125 -6.04 -16.11 -1.46
CA ASN A 125 -5.27 -17.34 -1.64
C ASN A 125 -4.14 -17.42 -0.59
N LEU A 126 -4.51 -17.88 0.61
CA LEU A 126 -3.58 -17.99 1.75
C LEU A 126 -2.52 -19.08 1.54
N ASP A 127 -2.79 -20.14 0.78
CA ASP A 127 -1.82 -21.17 0.44
C ASP A 127 -0.73 -20.59 -0.49
N CYS A 128 -1.13 -19.75 -1.44
CA CYS A 128 -0.20 -18.99 -2.28
C CYS A 128 0.67 -18.06 -1.44
N LEU A 129 0.06 -17.30 -0.51
CA LEU A 129 0.79 -16.43 0.41
C LEU A 129 1.83 -17.18 1.23
N ALA A 130 1.44 -18.30 1.86
CA ALA A 130 2.35 -19.14 2.64
C ALA A 130 3.51 -19.66 1.78
N SER A 131 3.24 -20.03 0.53
CA SER A 131 4.26 -20.50 -0.42
C SER A 131 5.24 -19.38 -0.79
N ILE A 132 4.74 -18.14 -1.01
CA ILE A 132 5.58 -16.98 -1.28
C ILE A 132 6.44 -16.64 -0.05
N ALA A 133 5.84 -16.60 1.14
CA ALA A 133 6.55 -16.30 2.38
C ALA A 133 7.62 -17.34 2.72
N GLY A 134 7.37 -18.61 2.39
CA GLY A 134 8.36 -19.70 2.54
C GLY A 134 9.51 -19.61 1.55
N ALA A 135 9.31 -18.99 0.39
CA ALA A 135 10.34 -18.89 -0.66
C ALA A 135 11.13 -17.57 -0.57
N CYS A 136 10.51 -16.46 -0.13
CA CYS A 136 11.07 -15.12 -0.18
C CYS A 136 11.27 -14.57 1.25
N SER A 137 12.49 -14.11 1.56
CA SER A 137 12.80 -13.49 2.86
C SER A 137 12.52 -11.99 2.92
N THR A 138 12.24 -11.37 1.77
CA THR A 138 11.87 -9.94 1.71
C THR A 138 10.50 -9.75 2.36
N PRO A 139 10.31 -8.75 3.25
CA PRO A 139 9.02 -8.43 3.85
C PRO A 139 7.91 -8.31 2.80
N LEU A 140 6.81 -9.03 3.00
CA LEU A 140 5.68 -9.03 2.08
C LEU A 140 4.66 -7.95 2.46
N VAL A 141 4.08 -7.32 1.45
CA VAL A 141 3.10 -6.25 1.59
C VAL A 141 1.77 -6.68 0.98
N LEU A 142 0.69 -6.39 1.71
CA LEU A 142 -0.68 -6.56 1.24
C LEU A 142 -1.25 -5.20 0.82
N HIS A 143 -1.54 -5.05 -0.46
CA HIS A 143 -2.33 -3.94 -1.00
C HIS A 143 -3.81 -4.31 -1.03
N GLY A 144 -4.68 -3.30 -1.11
CA GLY A 144 -6.12 -3.52 -1.18
C GLY A 144 -6.73 -4.03 0.13
N GLY A 145 -6.17 -3.68 1.29
CA GLY A 145 -6.66 -4.12 2.60
C GLY A 145 -8.01 -3.54 3.00
N SER A 146 -8.48 -2.44 2.39
CA SER A 146 -9.75 -1.81 2.73
C SER A 146 -10.94 -2.74 2.45
N GLY A 147 -11.71 -3.09 3.49
CA GLY A 147 -12.89 -3.96 3.36
C GLY A 147 -12.63 -5.44 3.63
N LEU A 148 -11.43 -5.81 4.01
CA LEU A 148 -11.15 -7.13 4.59
C LEU A 148 -11.69 -7.21 6.03
N SER A 149 -12.04 -8.42 6.47
CA SER A 149 -12.40 -8.66 7.86
C SER A 149 -11.17 -8.81 8.75
N ASP A 150 -11.36 -8.66 10.06
CA ASP A 150 -10.29 -8.91 11.06
C ASP A 150 -9.67 -10.29 10.93
N ASP A 151 -10.46 -11.31 10.61
CA ASP A 151 -9.96 -12.67 10.43
C ASP A 151 -9.12 -12.78 9.16
N ASP A 152 -9.48 -12.08 8.08
CA ASP A 152 -8.67 -12.00 6.86
C ASP A 152 -7.32 -11.33 7.16
N PHE A 153 -7.31 -10.22 7.93
CA PHE A 153 -6.06 -9.56 8.34
C PHE A 153 -5.20 -10.49 9.20
N ARG A 154 -5.77 -11.14 10.21
CA ARG A 154 -5.03 -12.09 11.06
C ARG A 154 -4.46 -13.24 10.25
N ALA A 155 -5.23 -13.77 9.29
CA ALA A 155 -4.77 -14.84 8.40
C ALA A 155 -3.63 -14.38 7.49
N CYS A 156 -3.70 -13.17 6.93
CA CYS A 156 -2.62 -12.59 6.13
C CYS A 156 -1.33 -12.39 6.95
N VAL A 157 -1.44 -11.84 8.15
CA VAL A 157 -0.28 -11.65 9.05
C VAL A 157 0.32 -13.00 9.43
N ALA A 158 -0.51 -13.98 9.81
CA ALA A 158 -0.05 -15.34 10.11
C ALA A 158 0.59 -16.03 8.89
N GLY A 159 0.12 -15.69 7.69
CA GLY A 159 0.66 -16.18 6.42
C GLY A 159 1.95 -15.49 5.94
N GLY A 160 2.44 -14.45 6.65
CA GLY A 160 3.74 -13.82 6.38
C GLY A 160 3.67 -12.37 5.87
N ILE A 161 2.50 -11.74 5.83
CA ILE A 161 2.39 -10.31 5.52
C ILE A 161 2.99 -9.48 6.67
N SER A 162 3.86 -8.54 6.33
CA SER A 162 4.57 -7.67 7.27
C SER A 162 4.06 -6.22 7.23
N LYS A 163 3.42 -5.79 6.15
CA LYS A 163 2.86 -4.44 5.94
C LYS A 163 1.51 -4.55 5.24
N ILE A 164 0.54 -3.74 5.64
CA ILE A 164 -0.80 -3.70 5.05
C ILE A 164 -1.13 -2.26 4.65
N ASN A 165 -1.58 -2.06 3.41
CA ASN A 165 -2.02 -0.76 2.91
C ASN A 165 -3.55 -0.65 3.02
N ILE A 166 -4.01 0.37 3.76
CA ILE A 166 -5.42 0.70 3.96
C ILE A 166 -5.63 2.16 3.53
N PHE A 167 -6.28 2.39 2.40
CA PHE A 167 -6.55 3.74 1.89
C PHE A 167 -8.05 4.02 1.74
N THR A 168 -8.76 3.18 0.99
CA THR A 168 -10.16 3.44 0.59
C THR A 168 -11.08 3.57 1.81
N HIS A 169 -10.90 2.73 2.84
CA HIS A 169 -11.68 2.79 4.06
C HIS A 169 -11.49 4.14 4.78
N ASN A 170 -10.25 4.56 4.98
CA ASN A 170 -9.91 5.84 5.62
C ASN A 170 -10.48 7.02 4.83
N ASN A 171 -10.32 7.00 3.50
CA ASN A 171 -10.84 8.04 2.62
C ASN A 171 -12.37 8.16 2.69
N LEU A 172 -13.09 7.03 2.67
CA LEU A 172 -14.56 7.01 2.80
C LEU A 172 -15.02 7.47 4.19
N THR A 173 -14.32 7.08 5.25
CA THR A 173 -14.62 7.50 6.61
C THR A 173 -14.44 9.01 6.75
N ALA A 174 -13.33 9.54 6.26
CA ALA A 174 -13.07 10.98 6.23
C ALA A 174 -14.12 11.75 5.42
N ALA A 175 -14.49 11.23 4.23
CA ALA A 175 -15.53 11.86 3.40
C ALA A 175 -16.91 11.86 4.07
N ARG A 176 -17.28 10.78 4.76
CA ARG A 176 -18.52 10.69 5.53
C ARG A 176 -18.53 11.68 6.70
N ALA A 177 -17.43 11.73 7.47
CA ALA A 177 -17.29 12.67 8.57
C ALA A 177 -17.38 14.13 8.09
N ALA A 178 -16.76 14.44 6.94
CA ALA A 178 -16.87 15.75 6.30
C ALA A 178 -18.31 16.07 5.91
N HIS A 179 -18.99 15.13 5.26
CA HIS A 179 -20.39 15.30 4.86
C HIS A 179 -21.30 15.55 6.06
N THR A 180 -21.18 14.75 7.13
CA THR A 180 -21.94 14.93 8.36
C THR A 180 -21.67 16.30 8.97
N HIS A 181 -20.41 16.72 9.10
CA HIS A 181 -20.04 18.00 9.64
C HIS A 181 -20.69 19.17 8.87
N PHE A 182 -20.59 19.15 7.53
CA PHE A 182 -21.16 20.21 6.69
C PHE A 182 -22.68 20.20 6.62
N THR A 183 -23.34 19.06 6.79
CA THR A 183 -24.81 18.96 6.79
C THR A 183 -25.42 19.32 8.13
N GLU A 184 -24.77 18.98 9.24
CA GLU A 184 -25.29 19.24 10.59
C GLU A 184 -24.88 20.59 11.14
N SER A 185 -23.77 21.17 10.69
CA SER A 185 -23.25 22.48 11.12
C SER A 185 -23.74 23.61 10.21
N VAL A 186 -25.06 23.75 10.03
CA VAL A 186 -25.64 24.85 9.22
C VAL A 186 -25.28 26.19 9.83
N GLY A 187 -24.29 26.87 9.23
CA GLY A 187 -23.86 28.22 9.59
C GLY A 187 -22.46 28.40 10.18
N ALA A 188 -21.74 27.32 10.48
CA ALA A 188 -20.38 27.40 10.97
C ALA A 188 -19.36 26.90 9.91
N PHE A 189 -18.86 27.82 9.11
CA PHE A 189 -17.72 27.56 8.21
C PHE A 189 -16.41 27.65 8.98
N GLU A 190 -16.20 26.76 9.95
CA GLU A 190 -14.94 26.66 10.65
C GLU A 190 -14.14 25.47 10.10
N LEU A 191 -13.06 25.78 9.36
CA LEU A 191 -12.18 24.77 8.77
C LEU A 191 -11.41 23.96 9.84
N MET A 192 -11.14 24.55 11.00
CA MET A 192 -10.35 23.90 12.05
C MET A 192 -11.04 22.71 12.71
N PRO A 193 -12.32 22.77 13.10
CA PRO A 193 -13.06 21.62 13.60
C PRO A 193 -13.13 20.49 12.57
N PHE A 194 -13.25 20.83 11.28
CA PHE A 194 -13.27 19.87 10.18
C PHE A 194 -11.94 19.11 10.06
N ILE A 195 -10.80 19.82 10.08
CA ILE A 195 -9.46 19.19 10.04
C ILE A 195 -9.25 18.31 11.28
N THR A 196 -9.67 18.74 12.45
CA THR A 196 -9.58 17.96 13.68
C THR A 196 -10.44 16.70 13.59
N CYS A 197 -11.68 16.80 13.08
CA CYS A 197 -12.56 15.65 12.88
C CYS A 197 -11.94 14.62 11.92
N LEU A 198 -11.33 15.04 10.82
CA LEU A 198 -10.64 14.15 9.88
C LEU A 198 -9.47 13.40 10.54
N LEU A 199 -8.72 14.05 11.40
CA LEU A 199 -7.59 13.44 12.11
C LEU A 199 -8.05 12.42 13.16
N TYR A 200 -9.10 12.74 13.92
CA TYR A 200 -9.61 11.86 14.98
C TYR A 200 -10.46 10.69 14.47
N THR A 201 -11.15 10.81 13.33
CA THR A 201 -11.94 9.70 12.78
C THR A 201 -11.09 8.64 12.10
N SER A 202 -9.87 8.96 11.68
CA SER A 202 -8.93 7.95 11.22
C SER A 202 -8.38 7.09 12.37
N ASP A 203 -8.26 7.66 13.58
CA ASP A 203 -7.77 6.94 14.76
C ASP A 203 -8.89 6.10 15.43
N ALA A 204 -10.16 6.48 15.27
CA ALA A 204 -11.30 5.76 15.86
C ALA A 204 -11.76 4.54 15.02
N ALA A 205 -11.18 4.30 13.87
CA ALA A 205 -11.45 3.11 13.06
C ALA A 205 -10.62 1.89 13.50
N ASP A 206 -9.72 2.07 14.49
CA ASP A 206 -8.81 1.03 15.00
C ASP A 206 -9.26 0.46 16.37
N ASP A 207 -10.41 0.92 16.92
CA ASP A 207 -11.10 0.36 18.09
C ASP A 207 -12.33 -0.46 17.62
#